data_aa11e0e325b4e95ada04e1de99823341
#
_entry.id   aa11e0e325b4e95ada04e1de99823341
#
_cell.length_a   1.000
_cell.length_b   1.000
_cell.length_c   1.000
_cell.angle_alpha   90.00
_cell.angle_beta   90.00
_cell.angle_gamma   90.00
#
_symmetry.space_group_name_H-M   'P 1'
#
loop_
_entity.id
_entity.type
_entity.pdbx_description
1 polymer ?
#
loop_
_entity_poly.entity_id
_entity_poly.type
_entity_poly.pdbx_seq_one_letter_code
_entity_poly.pdbx_strand_id
1 'polypeptide(L)'
;MPKSLPVFICLCFLFLMSCDKNRVYDQYQSLPGEWHKDSVVTFKVTAPDTIRNYNLFINLRNNSDYKYSNLFLVTRLNFPNGKVIADTLEYEMTEPSGEWLGTGFGELKENKLWYKENIRFTEAGEYEFNVQQAMRKNGETEGLESLDGVTEVGFRIEYTENKN
;
A
#
# COMPACT_ATOMS: atom_id res chain seq x y z
N MET A 1 -48.03 -1.66 -20.43
CA MET A 1 -47.16 -1.62 -19.25
C MET A 1 -45.83 -2.31 -19.61
N PRO A 2 -44.70 -1.62 -19.59
CA PRO A 2 -43.44 -2.22 -20.05
C PRO A 2 -42.89 -3.22 -19.01
N LYS A 3 -42.81 -4.49 -19.41
CA LYS A 3 -42.24 -5.60 -18.59
C LYS A 3 -40.73 -5.61 -18.54
N SER A 4 -40.07 -4.51 -18.99
CA SER A 4 -38.61 -4.40 -19.11
C SER A 4 -37.87 -3.88 -17.86
N LEU A 5 -38.59 -3.33 -16.88
CA LEU A 5 -38.01 -2.75 -15.68
C LEU A 5 -37.33 -3.76 -14.77
N PRO A 6 -37.88 -4.99 -14.51
CA PRO A 6 -37.21 -5.95 -13.65
C PRO A 6 -35.95 -6.56 -14.29
N VAL A 7 -35.87 -6.65 -15.62
CA VAL A 7 -34.69 -7.16 -16.34
C VAL A 7 -33.53 -6.17 -16.24
N PHE A 8 -33.81 -4.87 -16.29
CA PHE A 8 -32.79 -3.83 -16.18
C PHE A 8 -32.19 -3.76 -14.76
N ILE A 9 -33.01 -3.94 -13.72
CA ILE A 9 -32.57 -3.99 -12.33
C ILE A 9 -31.70 -5.24 -12.08
N CYS A 10 -32.06 -6.39 -12.66
CA CYS A 10 -31.27 -7.62 -12.51
C CYS A 10 -29.91 -7.52 -13.22
N LEU A 11 -29.83 -6.83 -14.35
CA LEU A 11 -28.60 -6.59 -15.10
C LEU A 11 -27.62 -5.67 -14.34
N CYS A 12 -28.13 -4.68 -13.62
CA CYS A 12 -27.30 -3.79 -12.77
C CYS A 12 -26.67 -4.52 -11.57
N PHE A 13 -27.30 -5.56 -11.04
CA PHE A 13 -26.78 -6.34 -9.93
C PHE A 13 -25.60 -7.25 -10.32
N LEU A 14 -25.46 -7.61 -11.58
CA LEU A 14 -24.37 -8.47 -12.08
C LEU A 14 -23.02 -7.76 -12.18
N PHE A 15 -22.99 -6.42 -12.17
CA PHE A 15 -21.73 -5.64 -12.26
C PHE A 15 -21.05 -5.39 -10.91
N LEU A 16 -21.64 -5.82 -9.79
CA LEU A 16 -21.07 -5.56 -8.45
C LEU A 16 -20.12 -6.67 -7.95
N MET A 17 -19.89 -7.71 -8.73
CA MET A 17 -19.01 -8.84 -8.37
C MET A 17 -17.59 -8.66 -8.95
N SER A 18 -16.97 -7.49 -8.77
CA SER A 18 -15.53 -7.36 -8.98
C SER A 18 -14.79 -7.92 -7.77
N CYS A 19 -14.67 -9.23 -7.67
CA CYS A 19 -13.84 -9.89 -6.67
C CYS A 19 -12.38 -9.81 -7.13
N ASP A 20 -11.55 -9.09 -6.40
CA ASP A 20 -10.09 -9.12 -6.56
C ASP A 20 -9.55 -10.47 -6.09
N LYS A 21 -9.42 -11.40 -7.04
CA LYS A 21 -9.05 -12.81 -6.79
C LYS A 21 -7.62 -12.99 -6.29
N ASN A 22 -6.76 -11.99 -6.52
CA ASN A 22 -5.35 -12.09 -6.15
C ASN A 22 -5.09 -11.60 -4.73
N ARG A 23 -6.02 -10.86 -4.13
CA ARG A 23 -5.88 -10.30 -2.80
C ARG A 23 -5.91 -11.37 -1.71
N VAL A 24 -4.84 -11.42 -0.92
CA VAL A 24 -4.69 -12.29 0.25
C VAL A 24 -4.86 -11.48 1.53
N TYR A 25 -4.26 -10.30 1.58
CA TYR A 25 -4.31 -9.38 2.71
C TYR A 25 -4.33 -7.95 2.16
N ASP A 26 -5.14 -7.08 2.77
CA ASP A 26 -5.22 -5.68 2.38
C ASP A 26 -5.83 -4.88 3.53
N GLN A 27 -5.00 -4.17 4.27
CA GLN A 27 -5.42 -3.35 5.39
C GLN A 27 -4.77 -1.98 5.34
N TYR A 28 -5.48 -0.97 5.85
CA TYR A 28 -5.06 0.41 5.93
C TYR A 28 -5.13 0.91 7.35
N GLN A 29 -4.22 1.82 7.69
CA GLN A 29 -4.28 2.64 8.89
C GLN A 29 -4.40 4.10 8.49
N SER A 30 -5.41 4.79 9.04
CA SER A 30 -5.64 6.21 8.81
C SER A 30 -4.68 7.05 9.62
N LEU A 31 -4.20 8.12 9.01
CA LEU A 31 -3.37 9.15 9.64
C LEU A 31 -4.17 10.47 9.71
N PRO A 32 -3.80 11.39 10.60
CA PRO A 32 -4.53 12.66 10.78
C PRO A 32 -4.32 13.70 9.65
N GLY A 33 -3.92 13.25 8.44
CA GLY A 33 -3.59 14.12 7.31
C GLY A 33 -2.11 14.50 7.24
N GLU A 34 -1.33 14.01 8.17
CA GLU A 34 0.13 14.14 8.23
C GLU A 34 0.76 12.87 8.80
N TRP A 35 2.00 12.60 8.45
CA TRP A 35 2.76 11.45 8.96
C TRP A 35 4.01 11.91 9.68
N HIS A 36 3.98 11.91 11.02
CA HIS A 36 5.13 12.28 11.83
C HIS A 36 6.26 11.26 11.69
N LYS A 37 7.52 11.73 11.68
CA LYS A 37 8.72 10.89 11.50
C LYS A 37 8.85 9.75 12.52
N ASP A 38 8.36 9.96 13.74
CA ASP A 38 8.42 8.97 14.82
C ASP A 38 7.17 8.05 14.85
N SER A 39 6.20 8.26 13.95
CA SER A 39 5.01 7.43 13.85
C SER A 39 5.27 6.23 12.98
N VAL A 40 5.46 5.07 13.60
CA VAL A 40 5.60 3.79 12.93
C VAL A 40 4.21 3.19 12.68
N VAL A 41 3.88 2.93 11.43
CA VAL A 41 2.66 2.21 11.05
C VAL A 41 2.97 0.72 11.05
N THR A 42 2.19 -0.07 11.78
CA THR A 42 2.46 -1.49 12.02
C THR A 42 1.31 -2.37 11.53
N PHE A 43 1.62 -3.41 10.78
CA PHE A 43 0.67 -4.43 10.34
C PHE A 43 1.12 -5.80 10.83
N LYS A 44 0.19 -6.56 11.40
CA LYS A 44 0.40 -7.95 11.81
C LYS A 44 -0.30 -8.88 10.84
N VAL A 45 0.44 -9.81 10.29
CA VAL A 45 -0.04 -10.71 9.25
C VAL A 45 0.34 -12.14 9.59
N THR A 46 -0.64 -13.01 9.72
CA THR A 46 -0.39 -14.45 9.74
C THR A 46 -0.01 -14.90 8.33
N ALA A 47 1.11 -15.63 8.21
CA ALA A 47 1.53 -16.18 6.93
C ALA A 47 0.38 -16.98 6.27
N PRO A 48 -0.01 -16.65 5.02
CA PRO A 48 -1.13 -17.36 4.37
C PRO A 48 -0.83 -18.85 4.18
N ASP A 49 0.38 -19.14 3.74
CA ASP A 49 1.00 -20.48 3.69
C ASP A 49 2.53 -20.32 3.48
N THR A 50 3.25 -21.45 3.49
CA THR A 50 4.70 -21.51 3.30
C THR A 50 5.11 -22.13 1.96
N ILE A 51 4.18 -22.30 1.03
CA ILE A 51 4.38 -23.04 -0.22
C ILE A 51 4.38 -22.10 -1.42
N ARG A 52 3.40 -21.19 -1.49
CA ARG A 52 3.17 -20.29 -2.62
C ARG A 52 4.04 -19.05 -2.53
N ASN A 53 4.19 -18.39 -3.67
CA ASN A 53 4.87 -17.12 -3.76
C ASN A 53 3.84 -15.97 -3.77
N TYR A 54 4.28 -14.83 -3.22
CA TYR A 54 3.46 -13.65 -3.01
C TYR A 54 4.18 -12.39 -3.45
N ASN A 55 3.40 -11.39 -3.83
CA ASN A 55 3.83 -10.02 -4.03
C ASN A 55 3.34 -9.16 -2.87
N LEU A 56 4.21 -8.34 -2.33
CA LEU A 56 3.92 -7.44 -1.22
C LEU A 56 3.98 -6.00 -1.70
N PHE A 57 2.99 -5.22 -1.28
CA PHE A 57 2.85 -3.81 -1.65
C PHE A 57 2.65 -2.95 -0.40
N ILE A 58 3.17 -1.74 -0.48
CA ILE A 58 2.80 -0.65 0.42
C ILE A 58 1.81 0.22 -0.34
N ASN A 59 0.64 0.42 0.21
CA ASN A 59 -0.33 1.35 -0.36
C ASN A 59 -0.25 2.67 0.39
N LEU A 60 -0.29 3.78 -0.34
CA LEU A 60 -0.29 5.11 0.24
C LEU A 60 -1.41 5.93 -0.38
N ARG A 61 -2.23 6.56 0.47
CA ARG A 61 -3.20 7.55 0.04
C ARG A 61 -2.72 8.93 0.44
N ASN A 62 -2.70 9.83 -0.52
CA ASN A 62 -2.32 11.22 -0.32
C ASN A 62 -3.33 12.18 -0.95
N ASN A 63 -3.39 13.38 -0.40
CA ASN A 63 -4.18 14.48 -0.92
C ASN A 63 -3.27 15.58 -1.51
N SER A 64 -3.86 16.74 -1.88
CA SER A 64 -3.16 17.89 -2.47
C SER A 64 -2.18 18.58 -1.52
N ASP A 65 -2.18 18.28 -0.23
CA ASP A 65 -1.22 18.83 0.74
C ASP A 65 0.15 18.15 0.65
N TYR A 66 0.24 16.97 0.02
CA TYR A 66 1.51 16.33 -0.29
C TYR A 66 2.28 17.12 -1.35
N LYS A 67 3.49 17.62 -1.00
CA LYS A 67 4.23 18.60 -1.82
C LYS A 67 5.46 18.03 -2.54
N TYR A 68 5.71 16.74 -2.46
CA TYR A 68 6.91 16.11 -2.98
C TYR A 68 6.63 15.23 -4.19
N SER A 69 7.61 15.13 -5.11
CA SER A 69 7.54 14.22 -6.27
C SER A 69 8.01 12.81 -5.98
N ASN A 70 8.59 12.57 -4.81
CA ASN A 70 9.10 11.27 -4.37
C ASN A 70 8.68 10.98 -2.93
N LEU A 71 8.90 9.73 -2.50
CA LEU A 71 8.63 9.25 -1.15
C LEU A 71 9.77 8.34 -0.70
N PHE A 72 10.38 8.66 0.45
CA PHE A 72 11.33 7.78 1.14
C PHE A 72 10.66 7.11 2.33
N LEU A 73 10.83 5.78 2.41
CA LEU A 73 10.32 4.96 3.50
C LEU A 73 11.46 4.12 4.11
N VAL A 74 11.39 3.90 5.41
CA VAL A 74 12.12 2.83 6.10
C VAL A 74 11.12 1.78 6.52
N THR A 75 11.42 0.52 6.20
CA THR A 75 10.58 -0.62 6.55
C THR A 75 11.34 -1.63 7.38
N ARG A 76 10.62 -2.36 8.22
CA ARG A 76 11.11 -3.52 8.95
C ARG A 76 10.10 -4.65 8.86
N LEU A 77 10.54 -5.81 8.43
CA LEU A 77 9.75 -7.02 8.44
C LEU A 77 10.32 -7.97 9.49
N ASN A 78 9.58 -8.15 10.57
CA ASN A 78 9.89 -9.04 11.66
C ASN A 78 9.26 -10.42 11.41
N PHE A 79 10.08 -11.45 11.48
CA PHE A 79 9.69 -12.85 11.25
C PHE A 79 9.30 -13.52 12.58
N PRO A 80 8.50 -14.60 12.55
CA PRO A 80 8.12 -15.35 13.76
C PRO A 80 9.33 -15.85 14.57
N ASN A 81 10.45 -16.16 13.91
CA ASN A 81 11.69 -16.63 14.55
C ASN A 81 12.58 -15.51 15.11
N GLY A 82 12.14 -14.26 15.04
CA GLY A 82 12.90 -13.09 15.49
C GLY A 82 13.87 -12.51 14.47
N LYS A 83 13.98 -13.07 13.25
CA LYS A 83 14.73 -12.46 12.15
C LYS A 83 14.08 -11.14 11.76
N VAL A 84 14.87 -10.13 11.44
CA VAL A 84 14.42 -8.82 10.96
C VAL A 84 15.08 -8.51 9.62
N ILE A 85 14.28 -8.07 8.66
CA ILE A 85 14.76 -7.47 7.41
C ILE A 85 14.38 -6.00 7.45
N ALA A 86 15.36 -5.12 7.27
CA ALA A 86 15.16 -3.68 7.18
C ALA A 86 15.56 -3.20 5.79
N ASP A 87 14.71 -2.37 5.18
CA ASP A 87 14.93 -1.79 3.86
C ASP A 87 14.69 -0.28 3.91
N THR A 88 15.45 0.46 3.10
CA THR A 88 15.16 1.85 2.77
C THR A 88 14.69 1.89 1.32
N LEU A 89 13.54 2.48 1.08
CA LEU A 89 12.84 2.48 -0.19
C LEU A 89 12.63 3.91 -0.68
N GLU A 90 12.77 4.11 -1.97
CA GLU A 90 12.43 5.37 -2.65
C GLU A 90 11.42 5.08 -3.76
N TYR A 91 10.39 5.91 -3.83
CA TYR A 91 9.36 5.82 -4.87
C TYR A 91 9.15 7.17 -5.52
N GLU A 92 8.94 7.18 -6.82
CA GLU A 92 8.39 8.32 -7.54
C GLU A 92 6.88 8.41 -7.28
N MET A 93 6.40 9.63 -7.02
CA MET A 93 4.99 9.91 -6.76
C MET A 93 4.35 10.68 -7.90
N THR A 94 5.17 11.33 -8.74
CA THR A 94 4.72 12.10 -9.90
C THR A 94 5.57 11.78 -11.12
N GLU A 95 4.99 11.99 -12.31
CA GLU A 95 5.74 12.13 -13.55
C GLU A 95 6.64 13.39 -13.51
N PRO A 96 7.63 13.51 -14.39
CA PRO A 96 8.44 14.73 -14.52
C PRO A 96 7.61 15.99 -14.83
N SER A 97 6.43 15.82 -15.40
CA SER A 97 5.44 16.90 -15.64
C SER A 97 4.75 17.39 -14.35
N GLY A 98 4.90 16.67 -13.23
CA GLY A 98 4.19 16.92 -11.98
C GLY A 98 2.82 16.24 -11.89
N GLU A 99 2.43 15.45 -12.89
CA GLU A 99 1.21 14.63 -12.82
C GLU A 99 1.38 13.46 -11.86
N TRP A 100 0.37 13.22 -11.01
CA TRP A 100 0.40 12.12 -10.04
C TRP A 100 0.39 10.75 -10.73
N LEU A 101 1.30 9.86 -10.30
CA LEU A 101 1.30 8.45 -10.71
C LEU A 101 0.19 7.65 -10.03
N GLY A 102 -0.23 8.08 -8.85
CA GLY A 102 -1.34 7.49 -8.11
C GLY A 102 -2.68 7.67 -8.83
N THR A 103 -3.57 6.71 -8.63
CA THR A 103 -4.93 6.70 -9.21
C THR A 103 -5.96 7.24 -8.22
N GLY A 104 -7.08 7.79 -8.71
CA GLY A 104 -8.19 8.25 -7.87
C GLY A 104 -8.90 9.46 -8.43
N PHE A 105 -10.06 9.76 -7.86
CA PHE A 105 -10.88 10.92 -8.22
C PHE A 105 -10.56 12.12 -7.33
N GLY A 106 -10.54 13.30 -7.94
CA GLY A 106 -10.32 14.55 -7.22
C GLY A 106 -8.91 14.63 -6.60
N GLU A 107 -8.85 15.13 -5.37
CA GLU A 107 -7.59 15.40 -4.69
C GLU A 107 -6.94 14.16 -4.04
N LEU A 108 -7.74 13.12 -3.76
CA LEU A 108 -7.22 11.90 -3.14
C LEU A 108 -6.63 10.97 -4.19
N LYS A 109 -5.36 10.61 -4.01
CA LYS A 109 -4.64 9.66 -4.86
C LYS A 109 -4.24 8.44 -4.06
N GLU A 110 -4.38 7.27 -4.69
CA GLU A 110 -3.92 5.99 -4.15
C GLU A 110 -2.74 5.49 -4.97
N ASN A 111 -1.65 5.18 -4.28
CA ASN A 111 -0.42 4.65 -4.85
C ASN A 111 -0.22 3.23 -4.36
N LYS A 112 -0.10 2.28 -5.28
CA LYS A 112 0.24 0.89 -5.00
C LYS A 112 1.73 0.69 -5.28
N LEU A 113 2.54 0.69 -4.24
CA LEU A 113 4.00 0.71 -4.31
C LEU A 113 4.55 -0.71 -4.12
N TRP A 114 5.40 -1.18 -5.03
CA TRP A 114 6.06 -2.46 -4.90
C TRP A 114 7.01 -2.49 -3.70
N TYR A 115 6.84 -3.48 -2.80
CA TYR A 115 7.74 -3.69 -1.69
C TYR A 115 8.63 -4.92 -1.89
N LYS A 116 8.03 -6.08 -2.09
CA LYS A 116 8.74 -7.33 -2.38
C LYS A 116 7.99 -8.10 -3.48
N GLU A 117 8.74 -8.66 -4.40
CA GLU A 117 8.18 -9.43 -5.50
C GLU A 117 8.54 -10.90 -5.35
N ASN A 118 7.59 -11.78 -5.65
CA ASN A 118 7.78 -13.22 -5.78
C ASN A 118 8.46 -13.86 -4.54
N ILE A 119 8.08 -13.42 -3.35
CA ILE A 119 8.62 -13.94 -2.09
C ILE A 119 7.79 -15.10 -1.56
N ARG A 120 8.41 -15.92 -0.74
CA ARG A 120 7.75 -17.00 0.04
C ARG A 120 7.87 -16.71 1.52
N PHE A 121 6.78 -16.91 2.26
CA PHE A 121 6.83 -16.97 3.70
C PHE A 121 7.51 -18.28 4.11
N THR A 122 8.69 -18.19 4.73
CA THR A 122 9.51 -19.37 5.05
C THR A 122 9.05 -20.10 6.29
N GLU A 123 8.22 -19.46 7.12
CA GLU A 123 7.75 -19.95 8.40
C GLU A 123 6.27 -19.67 8.58
N ALA A 124 5.56 -20.59 9.21
CA ALA A 124 4.21 -20.34 9.69
C ALA A 124 4.27 -19.46 10.94
N GLY A 125 3.28 -18.58 11.10
CA GLY A 125 3.18 -17.70 12.24
C GLY A 125 2.89 -16.25 11.88
N GLU A 126 2.98 -15.38 12.86
CA GLU A 126 2.72 -13.94 12.71
C GLU A 126 4.00 -13.21 12.27
N TYR A 127 3.91 -12.49 11.18
CA TYR A 127 4.88 -11.51 10.71
C TYR A 127 4.40 -10.12 11.10
N GLU A 128 5.33 -9.25 11.49
CA GLU A 128 5.02 -7.87 11.77
C GLU A 128 5.77 -6.98 10.76
N PHE A 129 4.98 -6.24 9.98
CA PHE A 129 5.49 -5.26 9.02
C PHE A 129 5.35 -3.85 9.59
N ASN A 130 6.47 -3.16 9.71
CA ASN A 130 6.57 -1.80 10.20
C ASN A 130 7.04 -0.89 9.07
N VAL A 131 6.40 0.26 8.91
CA VAL A 131 6.78 1.27 7.92
C VAL A 131 6.75 2.67 8.54
N GLN A 132 7.73 3.49 8.14
CA GLN A 132 7.94 4.84 8.67
C GLN A 132 8.41 5.74 7.52
N GLN A 133 7.96 6.99 7.48
CA GLN A 133 8.46 7.96 6.53
C GLN A 133 9.91 8.36 6.87
N ALA A 134 10.73 8.58 5.83
CA ALA A 134 12.13 8.96 5.94
C ALA A 134 12.47 10.13 5.01
N MET A 135 11.50 11.02 4.80
CA MET A 135 11.67 12.20 3.93
C MET A 135 12.64 13.22 4.52
N ARG A 136 13.36 13.89 3.62
CA ARG A 136 14.29 15.00 3.96
C ARG A 136 14.11 16.12 2.96
N LYS A 137 14.32 17.35 3.38
CA LYS A 137 14.43 18.47 2.45
C LYS A 137 15.79 18.45 1.78
N ASN A 138 15.83 18.90 0.52
CA ASN A 138 17.07 19.02 -0.23
C ASN A 138 18.09 19.91 0.52
N GLY A 139 19.28 19.33 0.73
CA GLY A 139 20.38 19.99 1.43
C GLY A 139 20.35 19.92 2.96
N GLU A 140 19.30 19.30 3.55
CA GLU A 140 19.22 19.09 4.99
C GLU A 140 19.64 17.66 5.35
N THR A 141 20.35 17.51 6.45
CA THR A 141 20.76 16.19 7.00
C THR A 141 19.66 15.58 7.86
N GLU A 142 18.78 16.41 8.41
CA GLU A 142 17.70 15.98 9.29
C GLU A 142 16.45 15.60 8.49
N GLY A 143 15.74 14.58 8.96
CA GLY A 143 14.46 14.16 8.40
C GLY A 143 13.37 15.21 8.62
N LEU A 144 12.37 15.22 7.72
CA LEU A 144 11.14 15.99 7.94
C LEU A 144 10.46 15.51 9.21
N GLU A 145 10.09 16.44 10.07
CA GLU A 145 9.38 16.14 11.30
C GLU A 145 7.98 15.57 11.02
N SER A 146 7.27 16.19 10.08
CA SER A 146 5.97 15.73 9.61
C SER A 146 5.88 15.80 8.09
N LEU A 147 5.26 14.80 7.48
CA LEU A 147 5.00 14.70 6.06
C LEU A 147 3.51 14.95 5.81
N ASP A 148 3.18 16.16 5.38
CA ASP A 148 1.80 16.57 5.13
C ASP A 148 1.18 15.83 3.96
N GLY A 149 -0.13 15.67 3.98
CA GLY A 149 -0.92 15.17 2.88
C GLY A 149 -1.01 13.63 2.80
N VAL A 150 -0.35 12.89 3.68
CA VAL A 150 -0.55 11.43 3.78
C VAL A 150 -1.75 11.16 4.69
N THR A 151 -2.80 10.55 4.11
CA THR A 151 -4.05 10.30 4.82
C THR A 151 -4.20 8.86 5.31
N GLU A 152 -3.62 7.90 4.57
CA GLU A 152 -3.65 6.48 4.93
C GLU A 152 -2.40 5.77 4.42
N VAL A 153 -1.95 4.81 5.19
CA VAL A 153 -0.91 3.85 4.82
C VAL A 153 -1.49 2.46 4.88
N GLY A 154 -1.26 1.65 3.85
CA GLY A 154 -1.76 0.29 3.75
C GLY A 154 -0.64 -0.72 3.52
N PHE A 155 -0.91 -1.96 3.86
CA PHE A 155 -0.09 -3.11 3.51
C PHE A 155 -0.95 -4.15 2.80
N ARG A 156 -0.46 -4.62 1.64
CA ARG A 156 -1.20 -5.53 0.78
C ARG A 156 -0.34 -6.70 0.35
N ILE A 157 -0.94 -7.89 0.37
CA ILE A 157 -0.33 -9.13 -0.11
C ILE A 157 -1.24 -9.72 -1.19
N GLU A 158 -0.63 -10.09 -2.31
CA GLU A 158 -1.30 -10.73 -3.44
C GLU A 158 -0.62 -12.05 -3.79
N TYR A 159 -1.39 -12.97 -4.35
CA TYR A 159 -0.80 -14.12 -5.03
C TYR A 159 0.04 -13.65 -6.21
N THR A 160 1.19 -14.27 -6.41
CA THR A 160 1.94 -14.08 -7.65
C THR A 160 1.13 -14.70 -8.80
N GLU A 161 0.88 -13.95 -9.87
CA GLU A 161 0.25 -14.51 -11.05
C GLU A 161 1.18 -15.56 -11.66
N ASN A 162 0.70 -16.80 -11.78
CA ASN A 162 1.38 -17.80 -12.58
C ASN A 162 1.32 -17.32 -14.04
N LYS A 163 2.41 -16.80 -14.57
CA LYS A 163 2.57 -16.63 -16.01
C LYS A 163 2.69 -18.03 -16.61
N ASN A 164 1.54 -18.60 -17.01
CA ASN A 164 1.49 -19.77 -17.88
C ASN A 164 1.97 -19.41 -19.29
#